data_3e9074f0b1bea94f4ba038b3aad21268
#
_entry.id   3e9074f0b1bea94f4ba038b3aad21268
#
_cell.length_a   1.000
_cell.length_b   1.000
_cell.length_c   1.000
_cell.angle_alpha   90.00
_cell.angle_beta   90.00
_cell.angle_gamma   90.00
#
_symmetry.space_group_name_H-M   'P 1'
#
loop_
_entity.id
_entity.type
_entity.pdbx_description
1 polymer ?
#
loop_
_entity_poly.entity_id
_entity_poly.type
_entity_poly.pdbx_seq_one_letter_code
_entity_poly.pdbx_strand_id
1 'polypeptide(L)'
;MRVTRVIAPTILAVLALAVPALAQTGMPNHPDAGHVMGFDMDKTVHHFYLYEDGGAIDVSVKDKADKTNLDGIRTHLMHLSQMFGQGNVEMPAMVHETHTMPGLEDLAKLKDKINYTYKDTAQGGRVEIVTKDKDALKAVHAFLKYQITDHHTGDKTSVTKKADAKR
;
A
#
# COMPACT_ATOMS: atom_id res chain seq x y z
N MET A 1 66.62 25.23 -24.29
CA MET A 1 65.38 24.67 -24.88
C MET A 1 64.49 24.19 -23.74
N ARG A 2 63.43 24.92 -23.38
CA ARG A 2 62.40 24.54 -22.39
C ARG A 2 61.24 23.93 -23.11
N VAL A 3 60.94 22.67 -22.87
CA VAL A 3 59.78 21.95 -23.42
C VAL A 3 58.60 22.14 -22.45
N THR A 4 57.59 22.90 -22.87
CA THR A 4 56.37 23.13 -22.13
C THR A 4 55.39 21.97 -22.45
N ARG A 5 55.10 21.10 -21.45
CA ARG A 5 54.06 20.07 -21.55
C ARG A 5 52.70 20.70 -21.31
N VAL A 6 51.86 20.69 -22.33
CA VAL A 6 50.44 21.03 -22.22
C VAL A 6 49.66 19.82 -21.74
N ILE A 7 49.05 19.91 -20.55
CA ILE A 7 48.18 18.88 -20.00
C ILE A 7 46.72 19.23 -20.40
N ALA A 8 46.12 18.41 -21.23
CA ALA A 8 44.71 18.55 -21.60
C ALA A 8 43.81 18.00 -20.47
N PRO A 9 42.73 18.70 -20.10
CA PRO A 9 41.79 18.18 -19.12
C PRO A 9 40.88 17.11 -19.75
N THR A 10 40.90 15.91 -19.17
CA THR A 10 39.99 14.83 -19.51
C THR A 10 38.63 15.11 -18.84
N ILE A 11 37.65 15.46 -19.65
CA ILE A 11 36.25 15.63 -19.18
C ILE A 11 35.64 14.25 -19.01
N LEU A 12 35.41 13.85 -17.77
CA LEU A 12 34.69 12.63 -17.42
C LEU A 12 33.19 12.90 -17.56
N ALA A 13 32.58 12.42 -18.63
CA ALA A 13 31.14 12.50 -18.84
C ALA A 13 30.47 11.46 -17.93
N VAL A 14 29.79 11.92 -16.89
CA VAL A 14 28.95 11.08 -16.02
C VAL A 14 27.65 10.80 -16.78
N LEU A 15 27.49 9.59 -17.30
CA LEU A 15 26.26 9.11 -17.92
C LEU A 15 25.26 8.79 -16.80
N ALA A 16 24.31 9.69 -16.55
CA ALA A 16 23.20 9.44 -15.65
C ALA A 16 22.26 8.40 -16.26
N LEU A 17 22.35 7.16 -15.80
CA LEU A 17 21.38 6.12 -16.13
C LEU A 17 20.03 6.49 -15.48
N ALA A 18 19.09 6.96 -16.27
CA ALA A 18 17.69 7.10 -15.87
C ALA A 18 17.13 5.69 -15.62
N VAL A 19 16.93 5.32 -14.37
CA VAL A 19 16.20 4.10 -14.00
C VAL A 19 14.73 4.34 -14.35
N PRO A 20 14.12 3.56 -15.27
CA PRO A 20 12.69 3.70 -15.53
C PRO A 20 11.93 3.39 -14.23
N ALA A 21 11.01 4.27 -13.84
CA ALA A 21 10.05 4.00 -12.80
C ALA A 21 9.26 2.75 -13.25
N LEU A 22 9.43 1.63 -12.54
CA LEU A 22 8.62 0.44 -12.76
C LEU A 22 7.16 0.85 -12.51
N ALA A 23 6.38 0.88 -13.57
CA ALA A 23 4.93 1.02 -13.46
C ALA A 23 4.44 -0.11 -12.54
N GLN A 24 3.63 0.22 -11.53
CA GLN A 24 2.91 -0.77 -10.74
C GLN A 24 2.05 -1.57 -11.73
N THR A 25 2.51 -2.74 -12.10
CA THR A 25 1.70 -3.71 -12.84
C THR A 25 0.76 -4.33 -11.82
N GLY A 26 -0.54 -4.44 -12.16
CA GLY A 26 -1.56 -5.04 -11.31
C GLY A 26 -1.12 -6.37 -10.71
N MET A 27 -1.82 -6.83 -9.66
CA MET A 27 -1.47 -8.05 -8.92
C MET A 27 -1.29 -9.22 -9.90
N PRO A 28 -0.09 -9.82 -10.01
CA PRO A 28 0.09 -11.00 -10.81
C PRO A 28 -0.69 -12.17 -10.17
N ASN A 29 -1.58 -12.78 -10.91
CA ASN A 29 -2.24 -14.06 -10.63
C ASN A 29 -3.52 -14.07 -9.75
N HIS A 30 -4.25 -12.96 -9.59
CA HIS A 30 -5.56 -12.98 -8.95
C HIS A 30 -6.66 -12.52 -9.92
N PRO A 31 -7.08 -13.35 -10.89
CA PRO A 31 -8.01 -12.95 -11.97
C PRO A 31 -9.39 -12.49 -11.44
N ASP A 32 -9.79 -12.95 -10.27
CA ASP A 32 -11.08 -12.61 -9.65
C ASP A 32 -11.00 -11.47 -8.62
N ALA A 33 -9.81 -10.94 -8.32
CA ALA A 33 -9.62 -9.89 -7.32
C ALA A 33 -10.47 -8.64 -7.60
N GLY A 34 -10.53 -8.19 -8.86
CA GLY A 34 -11.35 -7.06 -9.26
C GLY A 34 -12.84 -7.29 -9.05
N HIS A 35 -13.32 -8.54 -9.24
CA HIS A 35 -14.72 -8.90 -9.00
C HIS A 35 -15.07 -8.85 -7.51
N VAL A 36 -14.18 -9.35 -6.66
CA VAL A 36 -14.36 -9.32 -5.19
C VAL A 36 -14.26 -7.89 -4.64
N MET A 37 -13.36 -7.07 -5.17
CA MET A 37 -13.15 -5.70 -4.70
C MET A 37 -14.14 -4.69 -5.28
N GLY A 38 -14.79 -5.00 -6.41
CA GLY A 38 -15.78 -4.13 -7.06
C GLY A 38 -15.17 -2.94 -7.81
N PHE A 39 -13.87 -2.98 -8.14
CA PHE A 39 -13.19 -1.99 -8.98
C PHE A 39 -12.02 -2.63 -9.74
N ASP A 40 -11.57 -1.95 -10.80
CA ASP A 40 -10.51 -2.40 -11.68
C ASP A 40 -9.13 -2.06 -11.09
N MET A 41 -8.34 -3.09 -10.77
CA MET A 41 -7.01 -2.96 -10.20
C MET A 41 -6.04 -2.18 -11.09
N ASP A 42 -6.15 -2.35 -12.41
CA ASP A 42 -5.27 -1.69 -13.38
C ASP A 42 -5.54 -0.18 -13.49
N LYS A 43 -6.72 0.28 -13.05
CA LYS A 43 -7.13 1.69 -13.03
C LYS A 43 -6.95 2.38 -11.68
N THR A 44 -6.43 1.65 -10.70
CA THR A 44 -6.29 2.13 -9.32
C THR A 44 -4.84 2.05 -8.83
N VAL A 45 -4.56 2.71 -7.73
CA VAL A 45 -3.28 2.67 -7.04
C VAL A 45 -3.53 2.35 -5.57
N HIS A 46 -2.78 1.39 -5.03
CA HIS A 46 -2.80 1.03 -3.63
C HIS A 46 -1.55 1.53 -2.95
N HIS A 47 -1.70 2.04 -1.72
CA HIS A 47 -0.61 2.36 -0.82
C HIS A 47 -0.88 1.82 0.57
N PHE A 48 0.17 1.30 1.22
CA PHE A 48 0.12 0.77 2.57
C PHE A 48 1.18 1.46 3.44
N TYR A 49 0.77 1.94 4.60
CA TYR A 49 1.64 2.71 5.48
C TYR A 49 1.73 2.05 6.85
N LEU A 50 2.95 1.94 7.37
CA LEU A 50 3.20 1.49 8.74
C LEU A 50 3.49 2.71 9.62
N TYR A 51 2.74 2.86 10.73
CA TYR A 51 2.91 3.93 11.71
C TYR A 51 3.27 3.38 13.08
N GLU A 52 3.79 4.22 13.97
CA GLU A 52 4.15 3.84 15.35
C GLU A 52 2.95 3.31 16.14
N ASP A 53 1.73 3.73 15.80
CA ASP A 53 0.47 3.35 16.45
C ASP A 53 -0.46 2.50 15.56
N GLY A 54 0.04 1.94 14.45
CA GLY A 54 -0.76 1.14 13.53
C GLY A 54 -0.34 1.28 12.07
N GLY A 55 -1.25 1.74 11.21
CA GLY A 55 -0.98 1.95 9.81
C GLY A 55 -2.16 2.49 9.03
N ALA A 56 -2.09 2.43 7.70
CA ALA A 56 -3.19 2.80 6.83
C ALA A 56 -3.16 2.04 5.50
N ILE A 57 -4.34 1.92 4.89
CA ILE A 57 -4.58 1.45 3.53
C ILE A 57 -5.19 2.61 2.76
N ASP A 58 -4.54 3.07 1.69
CA ASP A 58 -5.06 4.06 0.76
C ASP A 58 -5.27 3.41 -0.60
N VAL A 59 -6.43 3.64 -1.20
CA VAL A 59 -6.69 3.28 -2.59
C VAL A 59 -7.24 4.50 -3.32
N SER A 60 -6.75 4.73 -4.52
CA SER A 60 -7.18 5.87 -5.34
C SER A 60 -7.28 5.50 -6.81
N VAL A 61 -8.15 6.20 -7.55
CA VAL A 61 -8.22 6.10 -9.01
C VAL A 61 -7.03 6.80 -9.66
N LYS A 62 -6.51 6.24 -10.76
CA LYS A 62 -5.49 6.89 -11.60
C LYS A 62 -6.08 8.06 -12.39
N ASP A 63 -7.31 7.92 -12.88
CA ASP A 63 -8.06 8.99 -13.56
C ASP A 63 -9.13 9.56 -12.63
N LYS A 64 -9.05 10.87 -12.32
CA LYS A 64 -10.02 11.58 -11.48
C LYS A 64 -11.45 11.59 -12.05
N ALA A 65 -11.61 11.37 -13.35
CA ALA A 65 -12.89 11.30 -14.00
C ALA A 65 -13.56 9.92 -13.87
N ASP A 66 -12.83 8.88 -13.44
CA ASP A 66 -13.33 7.51 -13.30
C ASP A 66 -14.21 7.34 -12.05
N LYS A 67 -15.47 7.77 -12.17
CA LYS A 67 -16.46 7.71 -11.08
C LYS A 67 -16.81 6.28 -10.67
N THR A 68 -16.84 5.35 -11.63
CA THR A 68 -17.19 3.96 -11.37
C THR A 68 -16.19 3.31 -10.43
N ASN A 69 -14.88 3.40 -10.73
CA ASN A 69 -13.85 2.87 -9.85
C ASN A 69 -13.74 3.67 -8.54
N LEU A 70 -13.96 4.98 -8.54
CA LEU A 70 -13.99 5.79 -7.33
C LEU A 70 -15.07 5.30 -6.34
N ASP A 71 -16.29 5.06 -6.82
CA ASP A 71 -17.39 4.57 -5.99
C ASP A 71 -17.14 3.12 -5.52
N GLY A 72 -16.57 2.27 -6.38
CA GLY A 72 -16.16 0.92 -6.03
C GLY A 72 -15.12 0.91 -4.90
N ILE A 73 -14.05 1.71 -5.01
CA ILE A 73 -13.03 1.87 -3.97
C ILE A 73 -13.64 2.27 -2.63
N ARG A 74 -14.52 3.28 -2.62
CA ARG A 74 -15.14 3.80 -1.40
C ARG A 74 -15.98 2.74 -0.72
N THR A 75 -16.83 2.05 -1.50
CA THR A 75 -17.66 0.95 -1.01
C THR A 75 -16.82 -0.17 -0.44
N HIS A 76 -15.78 -0.60 -1.16
CA HIS A 76 -14.88 -1.67 -0.72
C HIS A 76 -14.17 -1.33 0.61
N LEU A 77 -13.53 -0.16 0.69
CA LEU A 77 -12.77 0.22 1.89
C LEU A 77 -13.66 0.47 3.11
N MET A 78 -14.87 1.00 2.89
CA MET A 78 -15.87 1.13 3.96
C MET A 78 -16.25 -0.26 4.51
N HIS A 79 -16.57 -1.22 3.64
CA HIS A 79 -16.90 -2.58 4.05
C HIS A 79 -15.70 -3.27 4.72
N LEU A 80 -14.48 -3.12 4.16
CA LEU A 80 -13.25 -3.67 4.73
C LEU A 80 -13.05 -3.20 6.18
N SER A 81 -13.24 -1.89 6.43
CA SER A 81 -13.08 -1.34 7.78
C SER A 81 -14.11 -1.91 8.78
N GLN A 82 -15.35 -2.13 8.33
CA GLN A 82 -16.42 -2.73 9.15
C GLN A 82 -16.14 -4.21 9.43
N MET A 83 -15.79 -4.97 8.40
CA MET A 83 -15.49 -6.41 8.53
C MET A 83 -14.31 -6.65 9.49
N PHE A 84 -13.23 -5.91 9.33
CA PHE A 84 -12.06 -6.00 10.22
C PHE A 84 -12.41 -5.62 11.66
N GLY A 85 -13.22 -4.58 11.87
CA GLY A 85 -13.71 -4.22 13.18
C GLY A 85 -14.55 -5.32 13.86
N GLN A 86 -15.17 -6.20 13.08
CA GLN A 86 -15.92 -7.37 13.54
C GLN A 86 -15.03 -8.63 13.68
N GLY A 87 -13.76 -8.57 13.27
CA GLY A 87 -12.84 -9.71 13.21
C GLY A 87 -13.06 -10.61 11.99
N ASN A 88 -13.84 -10.16 11.03
CA ASN A 88 -14.02 -10.86 9.76
C ASN A 88 -12.89 -10.46 8.79
N VAL A 89 -12.01 -11.40 8.48
CA VAL A 89 -10.83 -11.23 7.61
C VAL A 89 -10.93 -12.05 6.32
N GLU A 90 -12.14 -12.49 5.97
CA GLU A 90 -12.38 -13.32 4.78
C GLU A 90 -12.07 -12.59 3.46
N MET A 91 -12.38 -11.29 3.38
CA MET A 91 -12.19 -10.53 2.15
C MET A 91 -10.73 -10.52 1.65
N PRO A 92 -9.72 -10.19 2.47
CA PRO A 92 -8.33 -10.35 2.05
C PRO A 92 -7.97 -11.80 1.71
N ALA A 93 -8.44 -12.77 2.49
CA ALA A 93 -8.18 -14.18 2.21
C ALA A 93 -8.72 -14.61 0.84
N MET A 94 -9.90 -14.14 0.45
CA MET A 94 -10.49 -14.39 -0.88
C MET A 94 -9.71 -13.70 -1.99
N VAL A 95 -9.34 -12.42 -1.81
CA VAL A 95 -8.60 -11.64 -2.82
C VAL A 95 -7.22 -12.25 -3.09
N HIS A 96 -6.53 -12.70 -2.06
CA HIS A 96 -5.18 -13.27 -2.15
C HIS A 96 -5.17 -14.80 -2.26
N GLU A 97 -6.34 -15.45 -2.32
CA GLU A 97 -6.49 -16.91 -2.41
C GLU A 97 -5.67 -17.66 -1.33
N THR A 98 -5.53 -17.07 -0.14
CA THR A 98 -4.77 -17.64 0.97
C THR A 98 -5.30 -17.23 2.34
N HIS A 99 -5.35 -18.21 3.26
CA HIS A 99 -5.66 -17.98 4.68
C HIS A 99 -4.40 -17.87 5.56
N THR A 100 -3.20 -18.08 4.99
CA THR A 100 -1.93 -18.06 5.73
C THR A 100 -1.19 -16.74 5.66
N MET A 101 -1.90 -15.66 5.36
CA MET A 101 -1.35 -14.31 5.27
C MET A 101 -0.81 -13.84 6.63
N PRO A 102 0.45 -13.36 6.70
CA PRO A 102 1.04 -12.89 7.95
C PRO A 102 0.19 -11.85 8.66
N GLY A 103 -0.09 -12.07 9.94
CA GLY A 103 -0.88 -11.17 10.79
C GLY A 103 -2.39 -11.30 10.64
N LEU A 104 -2.93 -11.92 9.58
CA LEU A 104 -4.37 -11.95 9.30
C LEU A 104 -5.20 -12.60 10.42
N GLU A 105 -4.79 -13.77 10.88
CA GLU A 105 -5.45 -14.49 11.96
C GLU A 105 -5.39 -13.71 13.29
N ASP A 106 -4.26 -13.06 13.56
CA ASP A 106 -4.08 -12.27 14.78
C ASP A 106 -4.91 -10.98 14.74
N LEU A 107 -5.12 -10.36 13.56
CA LEU A 107 -6.07 -9.24 13.39
C LEU A 107 -7.49 -9.66 13.80
N ALA A 108 -7.93 -10.85 13.40
CA ALA A 108 -9.23 -11.37 13.80
C ALA A 108 -9.33 -11.64 15.30
N LYS A 109 -8.31 -12.27 15.89
CA LYS A 109 -8.26 -12.58 17.35
C LYS A 109 -8.18 -11.33 18.21
N LEU A 110 -7.51 -10.28 17.74
CA LEU A 110 -7.24 -9.05 18.50
C LEU A 110 -8.15 -7.88 18.07
N LYS A 111 -9.26 -8.16 17.37
CA LYS A 111 -10.19 -7.15 16.83
C LYS A 111 -10.60 -6.06 17.82
N ASP A 112 -10.86 -6.43 19.09
CA ASP A 112 -11.29 -5.51 20.14
C ASP A 112 -10.17 -4.58 20.64
N LYS A 113 -8.92 -4.79 20.19
CA LYS A 113 -7.74 -3.97 20.47
C LYS A 113 -7.37 -3.02 19.33
N ILE A 114 -8.05 -3.13 18.19
CA ILE A 114 -7.72 -2.40 16.97
C ILE A 114 -8.91 -1.54 16.58
N ASN A 115 -8.66 -0.28 16.26
CA ASN A 115 -9.66 0.62 15.71
C ASN A 115 -9.42 0.83 14.22
N TYR A 116 -10.45 0.57 13.41
CA TYR A 116 -10.45 0.79 11.96
C TYR A 116 -11.38 1.95 11.64
N THR A 117 -10.87 2.97 10.96
CA THR A 117 -11.66 4.16 10.60
C THR A 117 -11.56 4.41 9.10
N TYR A 118 -12.68 4.29 8.40
CA TYR A 118 -12.78 4.65 7.00
C TYR A 118 -12.97 6.16 6.83
N LYS A 119 -12.36 6.73 5.76
CA LYS A 119 -12.54 8.12 5.32
C LYS A 119 -12.48 8.20 3.80
N ASP A 120 -13.35 9.01 3.20
CA ASP A 120 -13.22 9.42 1.80
C ASP A 120 -11.96 10.26 1.62
N THR A 121 -11.31 10.07 0.47
CA THR A 121 -10.29 11.00 -0.05
C THR A 121 -10.77 11.62 -1.35
N ALA A 122 -10.04 12.62 -1.86
CA ALA A 122 -10.42 13.30 -3.10
C ALA A 122 -10.49 12.35 -4.32
N GLN A 123 -9.70 11.27 -4.32
CA GLN A 123 -9.57 10.33 -5.44
C GLN A 123 -9.81 8.87 -5.04
N GLY A 124 -10.38 8.59 -3.88
CA GLY A 124 -10.59 7.22 -3.40
C GLY A 124 -11.06 7.18 -1.97
N GLY A 125 -10.41 6.32 -1.18
CA GLY A 125 -10.67 6.14 0.24
C GLY A 125 -9.41 5.76 1.01
N ARG A 126 -9.52 5.85 2.34
CA ARG A 126 -8.48 5.49 3.29
C ARG A 126 -9.07 4.75 4.48
N VAL A 127 -8.44 3.65 4.87
CA VAL A 127 -8.70 3.00 6.16
C VAL A 127 -7.51 3.28 7.08
N GLU A 128 -7.74 4.01 8.15
CA GLU A 128 -6.77 4.17 9.25
C GLU A 128 -6.92 3.02 10.24
N ILE A 129 -5.80 2.45 10.67
CA ILE A 129 -5.70 1.33 11.59
C ILE A 129 -4.89 1.80 12.79
N VAL A 130 -5.50 1.82 13.99
CA VAL A 130 -4.85 2.34 15.20
C VAL A 130 -5.00 1.36 16.35
N THR A 131 -3.91 1.11 17.07
CA THR A 131 -3.92 0.28 18.29
C THR A 131 -2.92 0.78 19.32
N LYS A 132 -3.18 0.48 20.60
CA LYS A 132 -2.24 0.69 21.71
C LYS A 132 -1.67 -0.65 22.22
N ASP A 133 -2.19 -1.77 21.71
CA ASP A 133 -1.77 -3.11 22.08
C ASP A 133 -0.56 -3.51 21.23
N LYS A 134 0.50 -4.02 21.85
CA LYS A 134 1.76 -4.34 21.17
C LYS A 134 1.65 -5.55 20.23
N ASP A 135 0.82 -6.53 20.59
CA ASP A 135 0.66 -7.73 19.78
C ASP A 135 -0.26 -7.44 18.58
N ALA A 136 -1.30 -6.63 18.78
CA ALA A 136 -2.11 -6.11 17.69
C ALA A 136 -1.27 -5.24 16.73
N LEU A 137 -0.36 -4.40 17.22
CA LEU A 137 0.54 -3.60 16.39
C LEU A 137 1.45 -4.48 15.53
N LYS A 138 2.00 -5.56 16.09
CA LYS A 138 2.78 -6.54 15.32
C LYS A 138 1.94 -7.19 14.22
N ALA A 139 0.71 -7.58 14.52
CA ALA A 139 -0.21 -8.17 13.56
C ALA A 139 -0.53 -7.20 12.41
N VAL A 140 -0.86 -5.95 12.73
CA VAL A 140 -1.10 -4.88 11.75
C VAL A 140 0.12 -4.69 10.83
N HIS A 141 1.32 -4.58 11.42
CA HIS A 141 2.54 -4.40 10.64
C HIS A 141 2.88 -5.62 9.78
N ALA A 142 2.65 -6.84 10.27
CA ALA A 142 2.88 -8.07 9.50
C ALA A 142 1.94 -8.11 8.28
N PHE A 143 0.66 -7.82 8.49
CA PHE A 143 -0.34 -7.76 7.44
C PHE A 143 0.00 -6.69 6.39
N LEU A 144 0.28 -5.44 6.80
CA LEU A 144 0.58 -4.35 5.87
C LEU A 144 1.89 -4.58 5.08
N LYS A 145 2.91 -5.18 5.68
CA LYS A 145 4.14 -5.57 4.97
C LYS A 145 3.87 -6.62 3.90
N TYR A 146 3.02 -7.59 4.21
CA TYR A 146 2.60 -8.58 3.23
C TYR A 146 1.90 -7.88 2.06
N GLN A 147 0.94 -6.99 2.32
CA GLN A 147 0.23 -6.23 1.29
C GLN A 147 1.17 -5.43 0.40
N ILE A 148 2.17 -4.73 0.98
CA ILE A 148 3.20 -3.99 0.20
C ILE A 148 3.92 -4.91 -0.77
N THR A 149 4.29 -6.10 -0.31
CA THR A 149 5.07 -7.07 -1.10
C THR A 149 4.21 -7.70 -2.19
N ASP A 150 3.01 -8.14 -1.85
CA ASP A 150 2.12 -8.85 -2.75
C ASP A 150 1.54 -7.93 -3.84
N HIS A 151 1.16 -6.71 -3.47
CA HIS A 151 0.69 -5.71 -4.42
C HIS A 151 1.81 -4.98 -5.17
N HIS A 152 3.07 -5.25 -4.88
CA HIS A 152 4.24 -4.60 -5.51
C HIS A 152 4.17 -3.05 -5.49
N THR A 153 3.62 -2.47 -4.41
CA THR A 153 3.37 -1.02 -4.34
C THR A 153 4.63 -0.18 -4.26
N GLY A 154 5.76 -0.78 -3.84
CA GLY A 154 7.01 -0.07 -3.62
C GLY A 154 7.02 0.81 -2.36
N ASP A 155 5.98 0.74 -1.53
CA ASP A 155 5.92 1.46 -0.27
C ASP A 155 6.96 0.96 0.73
N LYS A 156 7.31 1.81 1.71
CA LYS A 156 8.30 1.47 2.73
C LYS A 156 7.74 0.42 3.70
N THR A 157 8.49 -0.67 3.92
CA THR A 157 8.19 -1.68 4.94
C THR A 157 8.67 -1.30 6.35
N SER A 158 9.26 -0.11 6.51
CA SER A 158 9.65 0.47 7.79
C SER A 158 8.58 1.42 8.31
N VAL A 159 8.51 1.56 9.64
CA VAL A 159 7.61 2.50 10.31
C VAL A 159 7.94 3.94 9.92
N THR A 160 6.93 4.71 9.57
CA THR A 160 7.04 6.13 9.21
C THR A 160 6.17 6.99 10.13
N LYS A 161 6.46 8.29 10.21
CA LYS A 161 5.59 9.22 10.94
C LYS A 161 4.35 9.54 10.10
N LYS A 162 3.17 9.64 10.74
CA LYS A 162 1.91 10.00 10.06
C LYS A 162 1.99 11.30 9.25
N ALA A 163 2.82 12.26 9.67
CA ALA A 163 3.02 13.52 8.97
C ALA A 163 3.72 13.35 7.61
N ASP A 164 4.56 12.32 7.45
CA ASP A 164 5.35 12.09 6.23
C ASP A 164 4.57 11.34 5.14
N ALA A 165 3.44 10.75 5.50
CA ALA A 165 2.57 9.98 4.60
C ALA A 165 1.53 10.84 3.83
N LYS A 166 1.57 12.17 3.97
CA LYS A 166 0.65 13.11 3.31
C LYS A 166 1.21 13.75 2.02
N ARG A 167 2.30 13.17 1.50
CA ARG A 167 2.91 13.69 0.26
C ARG A 167 2.54 12.87 -0.95
#